data_bc42655e78283eb36c38bcbad9b83ff6
#
_entry.id   bc42655e78283eb36c38bcbad9b83ff6
#
_cell.length_a   1.000
_cell.length_b   1.000
_cell.length_c   1.000
_cell.angle_alpha   90.00
_cell.angle_beta   90.00
_cell.angle_gamma   90.00
#
_symmetry.space_group_name_H-M   'P 1'
#
loop_
_entity.id
_entity.type
_entity.pdbx_description
1 polymer ?
#
loop_
_entity_poly.entity_id
_entity_poly.type
_entity_poly.pdbx_seq_one_letter_code
_entity_poly.pdbx_strand_id
1 'polypeptide(L)'
;MGLLEAGCDEAGRGCLAGAVYAAAVILPPDYHNELLNDSKQLTDARRRALRPIIEQDALAWAVGVVDAEEIDRINILNAAILAMHRALDGLLLCPECIIVDGNRFKPYVREVLEIPHTTIVKGDAKYLSIAAASVLAKTYRDDYMAALHEEYPDYAWNRNAGYPTAAHRAAIAAHGPTPYHRQSFKLLKD
;
A
#
# COMPACT_ATOMS: atom_id res chain seq x y z
N MET A 1 -17.81 -5.49 23.67
CA MET A 1 -17.24 -5.86 22.39
C MET A 1 -16.69 -4.57 21.81
N GLY A 2 -15.39 -4.50 21.49
CA GLY A 2 -14.81 -3.28 20.92
C GLY A 2 -15.28 -3.07 19.48
N LEU A 3 -15.23 -1.82 19.00
CA LEU A 3 -15.57 -1.45 17.63
C LEU A 3 -14.62 -2.13 16.63
N LEU A 4 -15.14 -2.74 15.56
CA LEU A 4 -14.33 -3.30 14.47
C LEU A 4 -13.83 -2.17 13.56
N GLU A 5 -12.67 -1.63 13.89
CA GLU A 5 -12.01 -0.56 13.14
C GLU A 5 -11.03 -1.14 12.11
N ALA A 6 -11.18 -0.79 10.84
CA ALA A 6 -10.21 -1.11 9.81
C ALA A 6 -9.25 0.07 9.59
N GLY A 7 -7.95 -0.17 9.75
CA GLY A 7 -6.90 0.75 9.34
C GLY A 7 -6.46 0.51 7.90
N CYS A 8 -6.33 1.57 7.11
CA CYS A 8 -5.90 1.49 5.70
C CYS A 8 -4.69 2.38 5.43
N ASP A 9 -3.76 1.86 4.63
CA ASP A 9 -2.60 2.58 4.10
C ASP A 9 -2.20 2.05 2.72
N GLU A 10 -1.42 2.82 1.96
CA GLU A 10 -0.95 2.46 0.62
C GLU A 10 0.56 2.57 0.46
N ALA A 11 1.10 1.84 -0.51
CA ALA A 11 2.50 1.88 -0.94
C ALA A 11 2.63 2.02 -2.45
N GLY A 12 3.64 2.79 -2.89
CA GLY A 12 3.99 2.88 -4.30
C GLY A 12 3.38 4.06 -5.06
N ARG A 13 2.79 5.07 -4.42
CA ARG A 13 2.22 6.24 -5.13
C ARG A 13 3.23 7.00 -5.97
N GLY A 14 4.40 7.26 -5.44
CA GLY A 14 5.45 8.07 -6.10
C GLY A 14 6.35 7.31 -7.07
N CYS A 15 6.06 6.06 -7.38
CA CYS A 15 6.88 5.22 -8.24
C CYS A 15 6.60 5.46 -9.72
N LEU A 16 7.63 5.35 -10.56
CA LEU A 16 7.50 5.43 -12.02
C LEU A 16 7.01 4.12 -12.63
N ALA A 17 7.19 3.01 -11.92
CA ALA A 17 6.83 1.68 -12.37
C ALA A 17 6.16 0.85 -11.28
N GLY A 18 5.38 -0.12 -11.71
CA GLY A 18 4.68 -1.09 -10.88
C GLY A 18 3.34 -0.59 -10.33
N ALA A 19 2.59 -1.52 -9.79
CA ALA A 19 1.29 -1.30 -9.20
C ALA A 19 1.36 -0.45 -7.91
N VAL A 20 0.24 0.18 -7.55
CA VAL A 20 -0.01 0.68 -6.20
C VAL A 20 -0.68 -0.44 -5.40
N TYR A 21 -0.20 -0.64 -4.19
CA TYR A 21 -0.70 -1.60 -3.22
C TYR A 21 -1.32 -0.86 -2.05
N ALA A 22 -2.43 -1.33 -1.56
CA ALA A 22 -3.01 -0.89 -0.30
C ALA A 22 -3.33 -2.10 0.57
N ALA A 23 -3.39 -1.91 1.87
CA ALA A 23 -3.89 -2.92 2.78
C ALA A 23 -4.95 -2.35 3.70
N ALA A 24 -5.84 -3.23 4.16
CA ALA A 24 -6.81 -2.98 5.21
C ALA A 24 -6.60 -4.01 6.32
N VAL A 25 -6.55 -3.56 7.58
CA VAL A 25 -6.28 -4.43 8.73
C VAL A 25 -7.23 -4.10 9.86
N ILE A 26 -7.89 -5.12 10.41
CA ILE A 26 -8.67 -5.06 11.65
C ILE A 26 -7.89 -5.79 12.73
N LEU A 27 -7.44 -5.07 13.75
CA LEU A 27 -6.74 -5.64 14.90
C LEU A 27 -7.70 -5.91 16.06
N PRO A 28 -7.38 -6.84 16.98
CA PRO A 28 -8.10 -6.96 18.25
C PRO A 28 -8.12 -5.61 18.99
N PRO A 29 -9.21 -5.27 19.72
CA PRO A 29 -9.34 -3.99 20.42
C PRO A 29 -8.21 -3.69 21.40
N ASP A 30 -7.68 -4.72 22.07
CA ASP A 30 -6.60 -4.60 23.05
C ASP A 30 -5.22 -4.99 22.48
N TYR A 31 -5.08 -4.94 21.16
CA TYR A 31 -3.83 -5.31 20.49
C TYR A 31 -2.70 -4.38 20.88
N HIS A 32 -1.58 -4.98 21.27
CA HIS A 32 -0.36 -4.26 21.60
C HIS A 32 0.85 -4.92 20.91
N ASN A 33 1.68 -4.11 20.25
CA ASN A 33 2.93 -4.57 19.65
C ASN A 33 3.94 -3.41 19.63
N GLU A 34 4.99 -3.53 20.47
CA GLU A 34 6.00 -2.47 20.63
C GLU A 34 6.75 -2.15 19.34
N LEU A 35 7.01 -3.18 18.50
CA LEU A 35 7.72 -2.99 17.24
C LEU A 35 6.87 -2.22 16.23
N LEU A 36 5.55 -2.39 16.28
CA LEU A 36 4.62 -1.68 15.39
C LEU A 36 4.43 -0.24 15.83
N ASN A 37 4.55 0.07 17.12
CA ASN A 37 4.48 1.44 17.65
C ASN A 37 5.60 2.36 17.12
N ASP A 38 6.75 1.81 16.73
CA ASP A 38 7.88 2.57 16.17
C ASP A 38 7.96 2.48 14.63
N SER A 39 6.80 2.51 13.97
CA SER A 39 6.66 2.34 12.52
C SER A 39 7.53 3.28 11.68
N LYS A 40 7.85 4.48 12.19
CA LYS A 40 8.70 5.46 11.51
C LYS A 40 10.16 5.03 11.34
N GLN A 41 10.65 4.10 12.16
CA GLN A 41 12.03 3.61 12.14
C GLN A 41 12.15 2.17 11.64
N LEU A 42 11.06 1.59 11.12
CA LEU A 42 11.09 0.22 10.63
C LEU A 42 12.01 0.07 9.41
N THR A 43 13.11 -0.64 9.61
CA THR A 43 13.93 -1.13 8.51
C THR A 43 13.15 -2.16 7.69
N ASP A 44 13.59 -2.43 6.45
CA ASP A 44 12.98 -3.48 5.63
C ASP A 44 12.96 -4.84 6.35
N ALA A 45 14.07 -5.23 6.98
CA ALA A 45 14.15 -6.47 7.74
C ALA A 45 13.10 -6.54 8.88
N ARG A 46 12.88 -5.44 9.60
CA ARG A 46 11.87 -5.37 10.67
C ARG A 46 10.46 -5.45 10.12
N ARG A 47 10.15 -4.78 8.98
CA ARG A 47 8.84 -4.88 8.32
C ARG A 47 8.56 -6.32 7.88
N ARG A 48 9.55 -6.99 7.27
CA ARG A 48 9.43 -8.39 6.86
C ARG A 48 9.23 -9.34 8.05
N ALA A 49 9.84 -9.07 9.18
CA ALA A 49 9.61 -9.84 10.40
C ALA A 49 8.23 -9.60 11.02
N LEU A 50 7.70 -8.37 10.91
CA LEU A 50 6.37 -8.01 11.42
C LEU A 50 5.23 -8.55 10.57
N ARG A 51 5.41 -8.69 9.26
CA ARG A 51 4.36 -9.14 8.35
C ARG A 51 3.66 -10.43 8.81
N PRO A 52 4.36 -11.57 9.04
CA PRO A 52 3.70 -12.79 9.48
C PRO A 52 3.03 -12.66 10.84
N ILE A 53 3.53 -11.81 11.72
CA ILE A 53 2.91 -11.53 13.03
C ILE A 53 1.58 -10.81 12.81
N ILE A 54 1.55 -9.76 11.98
CA ILE A 54 0.31 -9.04 11.66
C ILE A 54 -0.71 -9.96 10.98
N GLU A 55 -0.27 -10.77 10.01
CA GLU A 55 -1.13 -11.73 9.30
C GLU A 55 -1.77 -12.77 10.25
N GLN A 56 -1.05 -13.17 11.29
CA GLN A 56 -1.53 -14.12 12.30
C GLN A 56 -2.42 -13.46 13.34
N ASP A 57 -2.07 -12.27 13.82
CA ASP A 57 -2.71 -11.63 14.97
C ASP A 57 -3.95 -10.81 14.59
N ALA A 58 -4.05 -10.35 13.34
CA ALA A 58 -5.19 -9.57 12.88
C ALA A 58 -6.48 -10.39 12.86
N LEU A 59 -7.60 -9.78 13.28
CA LEU A 59 -8.93 -10.38 13.14
C LEU A 59 -9.33 -10.55 11.66
N ALA A 60 -8.92 -9.60 10.83
CA ALA A 60 -9.02 -9.68 9.37
C ALA A 60 -7.99 -8.75 8.73
N TRP A 61 -7.47 -9.15 7.59
CA TRP A 61 -6.62 -8.30 6.77
C TRP A 61 -6.77 -8.69 5.29
N ALA A 62 -6.52 -7.74 4.41
CA ALA A 62 -6.45 -7.98 2.98
C ALA A 62 -5.58 -6.93 2.28
N VAL A 63 -5.13 -7.27 1.08
CA VAL A 63 -4.34 -6.39 0.21
C VAL A 63 -5.12 -6.15 -1.08
N GLY A 64 -5.20 -4.89 -1.49
CA GLY A 64 -5.76 -4.46 -2.75
C GLY A 64 -4.69 -3.90 -3.67
N VAL A 65 -4.83 -4.14 -4.96
CA VAL A 65 -3.82 -3.79 -5.97
C VAL A 65 -4.49 -3.08 -7.13
N VAL A 66 -3.82 -2.04 -7.65
CA VAL A 66 -4.17 -1.37 -8.92
C VAL A 66 -2.91 -1.26 -9.76
N ASP A 67 -2.94 -1.81 -10.96
CA ASP A 67 -1.78 -1.89 -11.84
C ASP A 67 -1.45 -0.56 -12.55
N ALA A 68 -0.36 -0.57 -13.33
CA ALA A 68 0.13 0.62 -14.01
C ALA A 68 -0.88 1.14 -15.07
N GLU A 69 -1.54 0.24 -15.79
CA GLU A 69 -2.53 0.60 -16.81
C GLU A 69 -3.76 1.28 -16.19
N GLU A 70 -4.29 0.73 -15.10
CA GLU A 70 -5.39 1.38 -14.37
C GLU A 70 -4.96 2.72 -13.77
N ILE A 71 -3.73 2.83 -13.22
CA ILE A 71 -3.18 4.09 -12.71
C ILE A 71 -3.19 5.16 -13.80
N ASP A 72 -2.72 4.82 -15.00
CA ASP A 72 -2.69 5.75 -16.14
C ASP A 72 -4.09 6.19 -16.58
N ARG A 73 -5.09 5.31 -16.47
CA ARG A 73 -6.48 5.59 -16.82
C ARG A 73 -7.20 6.48 -15.81
N ILE A 74 -7.00 6.27 -14.50
CA ILE A 74 -7.79 6.93 -13.45
C ILE A 74 -7.01 7.92 -12.59
N ASN A 75 -5.73 8.08 -12.82
CA ASN A 75 -4.67 8.75 -12.05
C ASN A 75 -4.35 8.10 -10.70
N ILE A 76 -3.17 8.44 -10.18
CA ILE A 76 -2.62 7.79 -8.97
C ILE A 76 -3.44 8.06 -7.70
N LEU A 77 -4.09 9.22 -7.56
CA LEU A 77 -4.91 9.50 -6.39
C LEU A 77 -6.13 8.58 -6.34
N ASN A 78 -6.85 8.46 -7.47
CA ASN A 78 -8.00 7.57 -7.57
C ASN A 78 -7.59 6.10 -7.49
N ALA A 79 -6.43 5.74 -8.06
CA ALA A 79 -5.88 4.39 -8.00
C ALA A 79 -5.52 3.96 -6.57
N ALA A 80 -4.93 4.85 -5.77
CA ALA A 80 -4.64 4.57 -4.36
C ALA A 80 -5.94 4.33 -3.56
N ILE A 81 -6.96 5.16 -3.76
CA ILE A 81 -8.27 4.97 -3.11
C ILE A 81 -8.93 3.66 -3.58
N LEU A 82 -8.88 3.36 -4.88
CA LEU A 82 -9.41 2.10 -5.41
C LEU A 82 -8.69 0.88 -4.83
N ALA A 83 -7.36 0.95 -4.66
CA ALA A 83 -6.60 -0.12 -4.02
C ALA A 83 -7.05 -0.32 -2.55
N MET A 84 -7.31 0.76 -1.81
CA MET A 84 -7.87 0.68 -0.45
C MET A 84 -9.27 0.06 -0.46
N HIS A 85 -10.15 0.45 -1.39
CA HIS A 85 -11.47 -0.16 -1.52
C HIS A 85 -11.36 -1.66 -1.82
N ARG A 86 -10.48 -2.09 -2.75
CA ARG A 86 -10.22 -3.51 -3.03
C ARG A 86 -9.69 -4.27 -1.80
N ALA A 87 -8.86 -3.63 -0.97
CA ALA A 87 -8.43 -4.22 0.28
C ALA A 87 -9.59 -4.38 1.27
N LEU A 88 -10.46 -3.37 1.39
CA LEU A 88 -11.66 -3.44 2.23
C LEU A 88 -12.65 -4.51 1.74
N ASP A 89 -12.83 -4.65 0.41
CA ASP A 89 -13.66 -5.70 -0.19
C ASP A 89 -13.14 -7.12 0.14
N GLY A 90 -11.82 -7.27 0.25
CA GLY A 90 -11.16 -8.53 0.58
C GLY A 90 -11.22 -8.93 2.05
N LEU A 91 -11.67 -8.05 2.95
CA LEU A 91 -11.79 -8.38 4.37
C LEU A 91 -12.87 -9.43 4.62
N LEU A 92 -12.55 -10.47 5.40
CA LEU A 92 -13.52 -11.50 5.82
C LEU A 92 -14.54 -10.97 6.84
N LEU A 93 -14.20 -9.88 7.56
CA LEU A 93 -15.08 -9.19 8.49
C LEU A 93 -15.46 -7.84 7.93
N CYS A 94 -16.74 -7.42 8.10
CA CYS A 94 -17.17 -6.09 7.77
C CYS A 94 -16.73 -5.12 8.87
N PRO A 95 -15.94 -4.07 8.56
CA PRO A 95 -15.61 -3.05 9.56
C PRO A 95 -16.83 -2.19 9.90
N GLU A 96 -16.90 -1.72 11.14
CA GLU A 96 -17.89 -0.77 11.61
C GLU A 96 -17.45 0.68 11.36
N CYS A 97 -16.13 0.91 11.25
CA CYS A 97 -15.55 2.17 10.82
C CYS A 97 -14.18 1.94 10.15
N ILE A 98 -13.74 2.94 9.38
CA ILE A 98 -12.48 2.92 8.64
C ILE A 98 -11.64 4.13 9.05
N ILE A 99 -10.37 3.91 9.36
CA ILE A 99 -9.38 4.97 9.49
C ILE A 99 -8.33 4.81 8.40
N VAL A 100 -7.99 5.92 7.74
CA VAL A 100 -7.15 5.92 6.53
C VAL A 100 -5.97 6.84 6.73
N ASP A 101 -4.75 6.38 6.38
CA ASP A 101 -3.61 7.30 6.31
C ASP A 101 -3.80 8.36 5.24
N GLY A 102 -3.41 9.61 5.56
CA GLY A 102 -3.47 10.72 4.64
C GLY A 102 -4.67 11.65 4.85
N ASN A 103 -5.07 12.35 3.78
CA ASN A 103 -6.11 13.39 3.82
C ASN A 103 -7.15 13.26 2.68
N ARG A 104 -7.14 12.16 1.95
CA ARG A 104 -8.03 11.91 0.82
C ARG A 104 -8.53 10.48 0.83
N PHE A 105 -9.84 10.34 0.85
CA PHE A 105 -10.54 9.07 0.70
C PHE A 105 -11.88 9.34 0.01
N LYS A 106 -12.55 8.32 -0.47
CA LYS A 106 -13.92 8.39 -1.00
C LYS A 106 -14.82 7.49 -0.18
N PRO A 107 -16.12 7.82 -0.03
CA PRO A 107 -17.07 6.94 0.65
C PRO A 107 -16.94 5.50 0.18
N TYR A 108 -16.90 4.59 1.13
CA TYR A 108 -16.85 3.15 0.89
C TYR A 108 -18.19 2.54 1.29
N VAL A 109 -18.80 1.80 0.35
CA VAL A 109 -20.08 1.14 0.54
C VAL A 109 -19.88 -0.36 0.44
N ARG A 110 -20.27 -1.09 1.46
CA ARG A 110 -20.31 -2.57 1.45
C ARG A 110 -21.78 -3.00 1.45
N GLU A 111 -22.16 -3.78 0.42
CA GLU A 111 -23.56 -4.11 0.12
C GLU A 111 -24.39 -2.83 -0.12
N VAL A 112 -25.14 -2.36 0.88
CA VAL A 112 -25.95 -1.14 0.81
C VAL A 112 -25.63 -0.14 1.91
N LEU A 113 -24.62 -0.46 2.75
CA LEU A 113 -24.25 0.36 3.91
C LEU A 113 -22.97 1.14 3.61
N GLU A 114 -23.04 2.46 3.71
CA GLU A 114 -21.84 3.31 3.74
C GLU A 114 -21.15 3.16 5.10
N ILE A 115 -19.88 2.73 5.07
CA ILE A 115 -19.09 2.56 6.28
C ILE A 115 -18.45 3.92 6.64
N PRO A 116 -18.69 4.43 7.87
CA PRO A 116 -18.08 5.69 8.31
C PRO A 116 -16.55 5.64 8.21
N HIS A 117 -15.94 6.73 7.74
CA HIS A 117 -14.48 6.79 7.63
C HIS A 117 -13.91 8.11 8.15
N THR A 118 -12.66 8.06 8.57
CA THR A 118 -11.87 9.23 8.99
C THR A 118 -10.49 9.17 8.38
N THR A 119 -10.05 10.25 7.73
CA THR A 119 -8.68 10.39 7.21
C THR A 119 -7.78 11.01 8.28
N ILE A 120 -6.57 10.45 8.44
CA ILE A 120 -5.64 10.83 9.51
C ILE A 120 -4.25 11.05 8.93
N VAL A 121 -3.81 12.29 8.89
CA VAL A 121 -2.46 12.63 8.42
C VAL A 121 -1.42 12.04 9.37
N LYS A 122 -0.49 11.25 8.81
CA LYS A 122 0.50 10.44 9.55
C LYS A 122 -0.18 9.47 10.51
N GLY A 123 -1.20 8.80 10.03
CA GLY A 123 -1.99 7.85 10.80
C GLY A 123 -1.17 6.61 11.20
N ASP A 124 -0.25 6.18 10.35
CA ASP A 124 0.72 5.11 10.58
C ASP A 124 1.56 5.28 11.85
N ALA A 125 1.74 6.52 12.29
CA ALA A 125 2.47 6.85 13.50
C ALA A 125 1.57 7.02 14.74
N LYS A 126 0.25 6.86 14.61
CA LYS A 126 -0.73 7.15 15.67
C LYS A 126 -1.66 5.98 15.95
N TYR A 127 -1.93 5.14 14.95
CA TYR A 127 -2.89 4.04 15.01
C TYR A 127 -2.25 2.74 14.56
N LEU A 128 -2.32 1.71 15.41
CA LEU A 128 -1.69 0.42 15.11
C LEU A 128 -2.29 -0.28 13.89
N SER A 129 -3.59 -0.15 13.66
CA SER A 129 -4.26 -0.74 12.49
C SER A 129 -3.75 -0.12 11.17
N ILE A 130 -3.51 1.22 11.14
CA ILE A 130 -2.89 1.89 9.98
C ILE A 130 -1.42 1.49 9.84
N ALA A 131 -0.65 1.43 10.95
CA ALA A 131 0.74 0.99 10.92
C ALA A 131 0.88 -0.46 10.40
N ALA A 132 -0.02 -1.35 10.81
CA ALA A 132 -0.09 -2.72 10.30
C ALA A 132 -0.40 -2.75 8.79
N ALA A 133 -1.37 -1.96 8.35
CA ALA A 133 -1.69 -1.82 6.93
C ALA A 133 -0.49 -1.30 6.11
N SER A 134 0.25 -0.31 6.64
CA SER A 134 1.49 0.20 6.04
C SER A 134 2.53 -0.88 5.82
N VAL A 135 2.77 -1.72 6.85
CA VAL A 135 3.71 -2.86 6.77
C VAL A 135 3.27 -3.85 5.70
N LEU A 136 1.98 -4.23 5.67
CA LEU A 136 1.47 -5.18 4.67
C LEU A 136 1.56 -4.59 3.27
N ALA A 137 1.02 -3.40 3.01
CA ALA A 137 1.04 -2.77 1.70
C ALA A 137 2.46 -2.67 1.15
N LYS A 138 3.42 -2.25 1.98
CA LYS A 138 4.81 -2.07 1.57
C LYS A 138 5.50 -3.40 1.30
N THR A 139 5.39 -4.38 2.18
CA THR A 139 6.11 -5.66 2.02
C THR A 139 5.56 -6.49 0.85
N TYR A 140 4.25 -6.51 0.65
CA TYR A 140 3.65 -7.16 -0.52
C TYR A 140 4.06 -6.48 -1.82
N ARG A 141 4.14 -5.16 -1.84
CA ARG A 141 4.61 -4.42 -3.00
C ARG A 141 6.09 -4.65 -3.28
N ASP A 142 6.93 -4.70 -2.25
CA ASP A 142 8.36 -4.93 -2.41
C ASP A 142 8.62 -6.35 -2.98
N ASP A 143 7.84 -7.36 -2.57
CA ASP A 143 7.91 -8.71 -3.16
C ASP A 143 7.48 -8.72 -4.63
N TYR A 144 6.40 -8.00 -4.98
CA TYR A 144 5.98 -7.83 -6.36
C TYR A 144 7.06 -7.15 -7.22
N MET A 145 7.70 -6.10 -6.72
CA MET A 145 8.77 -5.40 -7.45
C MET A 145 10.05 -6.25 -7.58
N ALA A 146 10.33 -7.11 -6.60
CA ALA A 146 11.40 -8.09 -6.69
C ALA A 146 11.12 -9.14 -7.77
N ALA A 147 9.90 -9.65 -7.86
CA ALA A 147 9.49 -10.56 -8.93
C ALA A 147 9.59 -9.93 -10.32
N LEU A 148 9.16 -8.68 -10.48
CA LEU A 148 9.30 -7.94 -11.74
C LEU A 148 10.77 -7.67 -12.11
N HIS A 149 11.66 -7.55 -11.13
CA HIS A 149 13.09 -7.41 -11.39
C HIS A 149 13.68 -8.64 -12.06
N GLU A 150 13.22 -9.83 -11.75
CA GLU A 150 13.69 -11.06 -12.41
C GLU A 150 13.36 -11.06 -13.91
N GLU A 151 12.22 -10.47 -14.29
CA GLU A 151 11.80 -10.32 -15.68
C GLU A 151 12.49 -9.15 -16.39
N TYR A 152 12.73 -8.04 -15.66
CA TYR A 152 13.32 -6.81 -16.18
C TYR A 152 14.51 -6.33 -15.33
N PRO A 153 15.66 -7.05 -15.35
CA PRO A 153 16.78 -6.78 -14.43
C PRO A 153 17.45 -5.41 -14.66
N ASP A 154 17.39 -4.87 -15.86
CA ASP A 154 18.06 -3.62 -16.23
C ASP A 154 17.55 -2.40 -15.43
N TYR A 155 16.32 -2.44 -14.92
CA TYR A 155 15.72 -1.32 -14.17
C TYR A 155 16.04 -1.35 -12.67
N ALA A 156 16.70 -2.40 -12.16
CA ALA A 156 17.11 -2.57 -10.75
C ALA A 156 15.95 -2.39 -9.74
N TRP A 157 14.75 -2.88 -10.07
CA TRP A 157 13.55 -2.72 -9.24
C TRP A 157 13.62 -3.42 -7.89
N ASN A 158 14.47 -4.43 -7.75
CA ASN A 158 14.79 -5.05 -6.46
C ASN A 158 15.47 -4.09 -5.46
N ARG A 159 16.08 -2.99 -5.96
CA ARG A 159 16.76 -1.98 -5.13
C ARG A 159 15.97 -0.68 -5.03
N ASN A 160 15.41 -0.22 -6.13
CA ASN A 160 14.72 1.06 -6.19
C ASN A 160 13.19 0.95 -6.06
N ALA A 161 12.62 -0.27 -6.04
CA ALA A 161 11.19 -0.55 -5.95
C ALA A 161 10.32 0.31 -6.91
N GLY A 162 10.87 0.68 -8.08
CA GLY A 162 10.20 1.51 -9.08
C GLY A 162 10.24 3.02 -8.79
N TYR A 163 10.88 3.48 -7.72
CA TYR A 163 11.01 4.91 -7.41
C TYR A 163 11.87 5.65 -8.43
N PRO A 164 11.68 7.00 -8.60
CA PRO A 164 12.34 7.83 -9.61
C PRO A 164 13.81 8.16 -9.27
N THR A 165 14.61 7.14 -8.96
CA THR A 165 16.05 7.28 -8.73
C THR A 165 16.78 7.65 -10.01
N ALA A 166 17.99 8.21 -9.90
CA ALA A 166 18.84 8.50 -11.06
C ALA A 166 19.12 7.24 -11.89
N ALA A 167 19.41 6.11 -11.21
CA ALA A 167 19.65 4.82 -11.86
C ALA A 167 18.41 4.32 -12.62
N HIS A 168 17.22 4.42 -12.04
CA HIS A 168 15.98 4.01 -12.70
C HIS A 168 15.70 4.85 -13.95
N ARG A 169 15.86 6.18 -13.86
CA ARG A 169 15.70 7.08 -15.02
C ARG A 169 16.75 6.84 -16.09
N ALA A 170 17.99 6.54 -15.72
CA ALA A 170 19.04 6.17 -16.69
C ALA A 170 18.70 4.86 -17.41
N ALA A 171 18.18 3.87 -16.71
CA ALA A 171 17.71 2.62 -17.32
C ALA A 171 16.55 2.86 -18.29
N ILE A 172 15.57 3.69 -17.92
CA ILE A 172 14.47 4.08 -18.84
C ILE A 172 15.01 4.79 -20.09
N ALA A 173 16.00 5.67 -19.95
CA ALA A 173 16.62 6.36 -21.08
C ALA A 173 17.37 5.41 -22.01
N ALA A 174 18.01 4.36 -21.47
CA ALA A 174 18.80 3.40 -22.23
C ALA A 174 17.94 2.31 -22.90
N HIS A 175 16.91 1.80 -22.21
CA HIS A 175 16.13 0.62 -22.62
C HIS A 175 14.68 0.94 -22.99
N GLY A 176 14.22 2.18 -22.79
CA GLY A 176 12.83 2.56 -22.95
C GLY A 176 11.94 2.15 -21.77
N PRO A 177 10.65 2.47 -21.78
CA PRO A 177 9.71 2.02 -20.78
C PRO A 177 9.22 0.59 -21.08
N THR A 178 8.90 -0.16 -20.03
CA THR A 178 8.19 -1.46 -20.09
C THR A 178 6.68 -1.25 -19.92
N PRO A 179 5.84 -2.28 -20.10
CA PRO A 179 4.40 -2.22 -19.79
C PRO A 179 4.08 -1.90 -18.33
N TYR A 180 5.04 -2.10 -17.42
CA TYR A 180 4.88 -1.80 -15.99
C TYR A 180 5.19 -0.34 -15.64
N HIS A 181 5.74 0.46 -16.56
CA HIS A 181 5.94 1.90 -16.34
C HIS A 181 4.63 2.66 -16.52
N ARG A 182 4.43 3.65 -15.63
CA ARG A 182 3.24 4.51 -15.63
C ARG A 182 3.42 5.61 -16.67
N GLN A 183 2.79 5.46 -17.82
CA GLN A 183 2.97 6.36 -18.96
C GLN A 183 2.45 7.79 -18.69
N SER A 184 1.48 7.94 -17.78
CA SER A 184 0.98 9.25 -17.34
C SER A 184 1.96 10.01 -16.44
N PHE A 185 3.05 9.36 -15.99
CA PHE A 185 4.07 9.99 -15.14
C PHE A 185 5.21 10.53 -16.00
N LYS A 186 5.88 11.61 -15.52
CA LYS A 186 7.09 12.13 -16.16
C LYS A 186 8.26 11.15 -15.92
N LEU A 187 8.46 10.22 -16.85
CA LEU A 187 9.45 9.14 -16.76
C LEU A 187 10.89 9.68 -16.83
N LEU A 188 11.16 10.62 -17.74
CA LEU A 188 12.47 11.28 -17.89
C LEU A 188 12.40 12.73 -17.41
N LYS A 189 13.52 13.26 -16.94
CA LYS A 189 13.68 14.71 -16.70
C LYS A 189 14.03 15.40 -18.01
N ASP A 190 13.56 16.61 -18.17
CA ASP A 190 14.02 17.53 -19.23
C ASP A 190 15.48 17.85 -19.03
#